data_42fccce4b02c167633efb218312530fe
#
_entry.id   42fccce4b02c167633efb218312530fe
#
_cell.length_a   1.000
_cell.length_b   1.000
_cell.length_c   1.000
_cell.angle_alpha   90.00
_cell.angle_beta   90.00
_cell.angle_gamma   90.00
#
_symmetry.space_group_name_H-M   'P 1'
#
loop_
_entity.id
_entity.type
_entity.pdbx_description
1 polymer ?
#
loop_
_entity_poly.entity_id
_entity_poly.type
_entity_poly.pdbx_seq_one_letter_code
_entity_poly.pdbx_strand_id
1 'polypeptide(L)'
;KVNLCLSNIHRIWEESKEQRSTQMVFCDLSTPHGDGAFNVYDDLKEKLITLGVPPEEIAYIHDAKTETQKAALFSNVRSGHVRILLGSTAKMGAGTNVQKRLIAEHHLDIPWRPSDIEQREGRILRQGNENSKVQIYRYVTENTFDSYMWQTIENKQRFISQVMTSKAVSRSCEDIDEATLSYAEIKAVATGNPLIREKMEVDNDVQRLKLLKASYDNQRYGLQDNFMIKYPKLIKTATEKLANVREDIKARDKELIDNPDFAITIGNATYTERVDGGTVMLEAISKCKTGETTPVGKFHGFELLVEKNFLSINYMVLRGKTEYKAELS
;
A
#
# COMPACT_ATOMS: atom_id res chain seq x y z
N LYS A 1 -10.88 -25.28 22.60
CA LYS A 1 -10.16 -25.25 21.30
C LYS A 1 -8.88 -26.10 21.32
N VAL A 2 -8.08 -26.08 22.41
CA VAL A 2 -6.83 -26.84 22.53
C VAL A 2 -7.06 -28.35 22.36
N ASN A 3 -8.04 -28.92 23.02
CA ASN A 3 -8.34 -30.37 22.90
C ASN A 3 -8.81 -30.75 21.49
N LEU A 4 -9.57 -29.89 20.81
CA LEU A 4 -9.96 -30.14 19.40
C LEU A 4 -8.74 -30.05 18.46
N CYS A 5 -7.83 -29.12 18.71
CA CYS A 5 -6.57 -29.03 17.99
C CYS A 5 -5.74 -30.29 18.16
N LEU A 6 -5.58 -30.75 19.43
CA LEU A 6 -4.92 -32.00 19.78
C LEU A 6 -5.49 -33.20 19.00
N SER A 7 -6.81 -33.36 19.00
CA SER A 7 -7.48 -34.45 18.29
C SER A 7 -7.22 -34.39 16.78
N ASN A 8 -7.27 -33.22 16.18
CA ASN A 8 -6.99 -33.05 14.75
C ASN A 8 -5.53 -33.34 14.41
N ILE A 9 -4.59 -32.83 15.22
CA ILE A 9 -3.15 -33.10 15.04
C ILE A 9 -2.87 -34.59 15.10
N HIS A 10 -3.39 -35.28 16.12
CA HIS A 10 -3.17 -36.70 16.31
C HIS A 10 -3.79 -37.52 15.16
N ARG A 11 -5.03 -37.25 14.77
CA ARG A 11 -5.69 -37.90 13.65
C ARG A 11 -4.88 -37.76 12.36
N ILE A 12 -4.46 -36.53 12.00
CA ILE A 12 -3.67 -36.28 10.78
C ILE A 12 -2.31 -36.95 10.87
N TRP A 13 -1.69 -36.97 12.07
CA TRP A 13 -0.42 -37.65 12.30
C TRP A 13 -0.56 -39.16 12.02
N GLU A 14 -1.63 -39.79 12.46
CA GLU A 14 -1.89 -41.21 12.18
C GLU A 14 -2.22 -41.47 10.70
N GLU A 15 -3.16 -40.72 10.12
CA GLU A 15 -3.59 -40.87 8.74
C GLU A 15 -2.46 -40.69 7.73
N SER A 16 -1.47 -39.85 8.05
CA SER A 16 -0.33 -39.55 7.17
C SER A 16 0.99 -40.19 7.62
N LYS A 17 0.93 -41.31 8.34
CA LYS A 17 2.09 -41.97 8.91
C LYS A 17 3.08 -42.46 7.84
N GLU A 18 2.57 -43.07 6.76
CA GLU A 18 3.40 -43.62 5.68
C GLU A 18 4.11 -42.51 4.88
N GLN A 19 3.41 -41.38 4.60
CA GLN A 19 3.95 -40.24 3.88
C GLN A 19 4.84 -39.37 4.77
N ARG A 20 4.82 -39.59 6.09
CA ARG A 20 5.50 -38.75 7.09
C ARG A 20 5.20 -37.27 6.88
N SER A 21 3.92 -36.95 6.60
CA SER A 21 3.49 -35.57 6.43
C SER A 21 3.65 -34.77 7.70
N THR A 22 3.86 -33.46 7.53
CA THR A 22 4.18 -32.56 8.62
C THR A 22 3.04 -31.57 8.89
N GLN A 23 2.97 -31.05 10.10
CA GLN A 23 1.96 -30.13 10.55
C GLN A 23 2.61 -28.92 11.26
N MET A 24 2.07 -27.73 11.08
CA MET A 24 2.48 -26.53 11.79
C MET A 24 1.37 -26.07 12.73
N VAL A 25 1.76 -25.65 13.94
CA VAL A 25 0.84 -25.14 14.96
C VAL A 25 1.28 -23.73 15.35
N PHE A 26 0.46 -22.74 15.11
CA PHE A 26 0.68 -21.36 15.48
C PHE A 26 -0.03 -21.00 16.77
N CYS A 27 0.74 -20.49 17.75
CA CYS A 27 0.24 -19.96 19.00
C CYS A 27 1.17 -18.84 19.48
N ASP A 28 0.68 -17.59 19.49
CA ASP A 28 1.44 -16.40 19.89
C ASP A 28 1.24 -16.06 21.36
N LEU A 29 0.05 -16.36 21.91
CA LEU A 29 -0.36 -15.92 23.24
C LEU A 29 0.20 -16.75 24.42
N SER A 30 0.72 -17.93 24.16
CA SER A 30 1.18 -18.85 25.22
C SER A 30 2.49 -19.53 24.82
N THR A 31 3.50 -18.73 24.53
CA THR A 31 4.85 -19.21 24.19
C THR A 31 5.58 -19.72 25.44
N PRO A 32 6.45 -20.75 25.33
CA PRO A 32 7.20 -21.26 26.47
C PRO A 32 8.22 -20.23 26.96
N HIS A 33 8.21 -19.94 28.28
CA HIS A 33 9.14 -19.00 28.91
C HIS A 33 10.24 -19.70 29.75
N GLY A 34 10.14 -21.00 29.94
CA GLY A 34 11.14 -21.78 30.73
C GLY A 34 11.08 -21.55 32.24
N ASP A 35 10.01 -20.95 32.72
CA ASP A 35 9.76 -20.65 34.14
C ASP A 35 8.92 -21.72 34.88
N GLY A 36 8.58 -22.82 34.20
CA GLY A 36 7.72 -23.88 34.70
C GLY A 36 6.24 -23.51 34.80
N ALA A 37 5.84 -22.32 34.34
CA ALA A 37 4.44 -21.93 34.26
C ALA A 37 3.72 -22.69 33.13
N PHE A 38 2.41 -22.89 33.31
CA PHE A 38 1.57 -23.51 32.29
C PHE A 38 1.68 -22.73 30.96
N ASN A 39 1.94 -23.47 29.88
CA ASN A 39 1.83 -22.95 28.51
C ASN A 39 1.23 -24.01 27.61
N VAL A 40 0.60 -23.53 26.50
CA VAL A 40 -0.12 -24.40 25.56
C VAL A 40 0.82 -25.33 24.79
N TYR A 41 2.07 -24.93 24.57
CA TYR A 41 3.06 -25.76 23.86
C TYR A 41 3.37 -27.04 24.61
N ASP A 42 3.68 -26.92 25.92
CA ASP A 42 4.01 -28.06 26.76
C ASP A 42 2.77 -28.93 26.99
N ASP A 43 1.60 -28.35 27.24
CA ASP A 43 0.33 -29.08 27.36
C ASP A 43 0.00 -29.92 26.13
N LEU A 44 0.17 -29.33 24.92
CA LEU A 44 -0.03 -30.07 23.64
C LEU A 44 1.00 -31.19 23.46
N LYS A 45 2.26 -30.91 23.73
CA LYS A 45 3.36 -31.89 23.61
C LYS A 45 3.16 -33.09 24.54
N GLU A 46 2.90 -32.84 25.81
CA GLU A 46 2.66 -33.90 26.80
C GLU A 46 1.46 -34.77 26.40
N LYS A 47 0.37 -34.17 26.00
CA LYS A 47 -0.83 -34.88 25.54
C LYS A 47 -0.59 -35.69 24.27
N LEU A 48 0.16 -35.14 23.30
CA LEU A 48 0.52 -35.86 22.09
C LEU A 48 1.42 -37.06 22.37
N ILE A 49 2.39 -36.91 23.26
CA ILE A 49 3.25 -38.02 23.73
C ILE A 49 2.40 -39.10 24.41
N THR A 50 1.46 -38.70 25.27
CA THR A 50 0.52 -39.63 25.90
C THR A 50 -0.33 -40.41 24.89
N LEU A 51 -0.65 -39.79 23.76
CA LEU A 51 -1.37 -40.42 22.64
C LEU A 51 -0.46 -41.29 21.73
N GLY A 52 0.84 -41.40 22.04
CA GLY A 52 1.78 -42.25 21.33
C GLY A 52 2.62 -41.57 20.24
N VAL A 53 2.58 -40.25 20.15
CA VAL A 53 3.47 -39.50 19.24
C VAL A 53 4.89 -39.47 19.82
N PRO A 54 5.92 -39.93 19.10
CA PRO A 54 7.30 -39.88 19.56
C PRO A 54 7.76 -38.47 19.92
N PRO A 55 8.42 -38.22 21.06
CA PRO A 55 8.86 -36.89 21.44
C PRO A 55 9.78 -36.19 20.40
N GLU A 56 10.56 -36.95 19.66
CA GLU A 56 11.47 -36.50 18.59
C GLU A 56 10.74 -36.01 17.35
N GLU A 57 9.48 -36.38 17.15
CA GLU A 57 8.64 -35.91 16.06
C GLU A 57 7.95 -34.57 16.36
N ILE A 58 8.10 -34.05 17.62
CA ILE A 58 7.51 -32.78 18.06
C ILE A 58 8.63 -31.79 18.38
N ALA A 59 8.61 -30.62 17.77
CA ALA A 59 9.62 -29.60 18.02
C ALA A 59 9.01 -28.20 18.19
N TYR A 60 9.71 -27.36 18.94
CA TYR A 60 9.41 -25.94 19.10
C TYR A 60 10.42 -25.11 18.30
N ILE A 61 9.95 -24.16 17.53
CA ILE A 61 10.83 -23.20 16.84
C ILE A 61 11.66 -22.39 17.83
N HIS A 62 11.16 -22.19 19.05
CA HIS A 62 11.80 -21.41 20.10
C HIS A 62 13.08 -22.06 20.65
N ASP A 63 13.25 -23.38 20.48
CA ASP A 63 14.44 -24.11 20.88
C ASP A 63 15.63 -23.85 19.94
N ALA A 64 15.35 -23.48 18.71
CA ALA A 64 16.36 -23.12 17.71
C ALA A 64 16.79 -21.64 17.86
N LYS A 65 17.84 -21.39 18.63
CA LYS A 65 18.33 -20.04 18.95
C LYS A 65 19.24 -19.44 17.89
N THR A 66 19.93 -20.28 17.13
CA THR A 66 20.86 -19.85 16.07
C THR A 66 20.32 -20.18 14.68
N GLU A 67 20.79 -19.48 13.64
CA GLU A 67 20.38 -19.75 12.27
C GLU A 67 20.77 -21.17 11.82
N THR A 68 21.91 -21.69 12.29
CA THR A 68 22.33 -23.08 12.04
C THR A 68 21.34 -24.08 12.64
N GLN A 69 20.90 -23.86 13.89
CA GLN A 69 19.90 -24.70 14.54
C GLN A 69 18.54 -24.63 13.83
N LYS A 70 18.12 -23.45 13.38
CA LYS A 70 16.89 -23.30 12.59
C LYS A 70 16.99 -24.04 11.24
N ALA A 71 18.12 -23.93 10.54
CA ALA A 71 18.33 -24.64 9.29
C ALA A 71 18.26 -26.16 9.47
N ALA A 72 18.86 -26.69 10.54
CA ALA A 72 18.79 -28.12 10.89
C ALA A 72 17.36 -28.53 11.24
N LEU A 73 16.64 -27.76 12.06
CA LEU A 73 15.23 -28.00 12.41
C LEU A 73 14.36 -28.05 11.15
N PHE A 74 14.47 -27.05 10.25
CA PHE A 74 13.72 -27.02 9.01
C PHE A 74 14.06 -28.17 8.07
N SER A 75 15.30 -28.64 8.07
CA SER A 75 15.71 -29.84 7.34
C SER A 75 14.99 -31.08 7.88
N ASN A 76 14.92 -31.22 9.23
CA ASN A 76 14.21 -32.32 9.90
C ASN A 76 12.69 -32.28 9.63
N VAL A 77 12.09 -31.09 9.55
CA VAL A 77 10.68 -30.96 9.17
C VAL A 77 10.49 -31.36 7.69
N ARG A 78 11.32 -30.87 6.75
CA ARG A 78 11.21 -31.24 5.32
C ARG A 78 11.40 -32.72 5.07
N SER A 79 12.23 -33.40 5.83
CA SER A 79 12.46 -34.84 5.73
C SER A 79 11.36 -35.67 6.40
N GLY A 80 10.54 -35.05 7.24
CA GLY A 80 9.51 -35.72 8.04
C GLY A 80 10.05 -36.40 9.30
N HIS A 81 11.27 -36.09 9.76
CA HIS A 81 11.75 -36.53 11.08
C HIS A 81 11.00 -35.80 12.20
N VAL A 82 10.82 -34.48 12.05
CA VAL A 82 9.91 -33.67 12.87
C VAL A 82 8.61 -33.54 12.10
N ARG A 83 7.53 -34.07 12.66
CA ARG A 83 6.21 -34.07 12.03
C ARG A 83 5.27 -33.01 12.56
N ILE A 84 5.52 -32.50 13.76
CA ILE A 84 4.72 -31.47 14.40
C ILE A 84 5.64 -30.34 14.86
N LEU A 85 5.50 -29.17 14.22
CA LEU A 85 6.28 -27.95 14.53
C LEU A 85 5.38 -26.91 15.16
N LEU A 86 5.67 -26.57 16.44
CA LEU A 86 4.95 -25.50 17.14
C LEU A 86 5.77 -24.22 17.15
N GLY A 87 5.10 -23.07 16.97
CA GLY A 87 5.77 -21.79 17.01
C GLY A 87 4.86 -20.59 16.96
N SER A 88 5.47 -19.42 17.14
CA SER A 88 4.79 -18.13 17.02
C SER A 88 4.90 -17.57 15.60
N THR A 89 3.99 -16.66 15.25
CA THR A 89 4.04 -15.92 13.96
C THR A 89 5.38 -15.23 13.77
N ALA A 90 5.89 -14.58 14.81
CA ALA A 90 7.17 -13.88 14.77
C ALA A 90 8.36 -14.79 14.41
N LYS A 91 8.33 -16.05 14.86
CA LYS A 91 9.42 -17.02 14.63
C LYS A 91 9.23 -17.85 13.37
N MET A 92 7.99 -18.18 12.99
CA MET A 92 7.66 -19.02 11.84
C MET A 92 7.06 -18.27 10.65
N GLY A 93 6.57 -17.04 10.86
CA GLY A 93 5.93 -16.24 9.82
C GLY A 93 6.89 -15.77 8.72
N ALA A 94 8.17 -15.55 9.01
CA ALA A 94 9.16 -15.13 8.03
C ALA A 94 10.30 -16.16 7.91
N GLY A 95 10.81 -16.36 6.68
CA GLY A 95 12.00 -17.18 6.42
C GLY A 95 11.83 -18.70 6.58
N THR A 96 10.67 -19.19 7.02
CA THR A 96 10.44 -20.62 7.22
C THR A 96 10.15 -21.33 5.91
N ASN A 97 10.99 -22.27 5.53
CA ASN A 97 10.88 -23.05 4.28
C ASN A 97 10.71 -24.53 4.59
N VAL A 98 9.50 -24.93 5.00
CA VAL A 98 9.19 -26.31 5.47
C VAL A 98 8.01 -26.95 4.72
N GLN A 99 7.52 -26.29 3.67
CA GLN A 99 6.29 -26.68 2.96
C GLN A 99 6.31 -28.07 2.34
N LYS A 100 7.46 -28.68 2.08
CA LYS A 100 7.58 -29.88 1.26
C LYS A 100 6.58 -30.97 1.59
N ARG A 101 6.43 -31.32 2.87
CA ARG A 101 5.51 -32.36 3.39
C ARG A 101 4.38 -31.79 4.24
N LEU A 102 4.19 -30.45 4.23
CA LEU A 102 3.24 -29.78 5.09
C LEU A 102 1.81 -30.05 4.64
N ILE A 103 1.05 -30.82 5.40
CA ILE A 103 -0.33 -31.24 5.09
C ILE A 103 -1.38 -30.41 5.84
N ALA A 104 -1.05 -29.95 7.05
CA ALA A 104 -1.98 -29.20 7.86
C ALA A 104 -1.31 -28.04 8.60
N GLU A 105 -2.08 -26.98 8.79
CA GLU A 105 -1.73 -25.80 9.57
C GLU A 105 -2.84 -25.48 10.57
N HIS A 106 -2.45 -25.24 11.83
CA HIS A 106 -3.36 -25.04 12.95
C HIS A 106 -3.14 -23.67 13.56
N HIS A 107 -4.15 -22.82 13.58
CA HIS A 107 -4.16 -21.51 14.22
C HIS A 107 -4.89 -21.59 15.54
N LEU A 108 -4.16 -21.69 16.66
CA LEU A 108 -4.74 -21.71 18.00
C LEU A 108 -5.14 -20.33 18.51
N ASP A 109 -4.51 -19.30 17.99
CA ASP A 109 -4.82 -17.92 18.25
C ASP A 109 -4.90 -17.10 16.97
N ILE A 110 -5.39 -15.89 17.12
CA ILE A 110 -5.67 -14.99 16.02
C ILE A 110 -4.68 -13.84 16.09
N PRO A 111 -3.89 -13.59 15.05
CA PRO A 111 -3.00 -12.44 15.02
C PRO A 111 -3.80 -11.13 14.86
N TRP A 112 -3.16 -10.00 15.17
CA TRP A 112 -3.77 -8.69 15.10
C TRP A 112 -3.87 -8.12 13.66
N ARG A 113 -3.08 -8.66 12.73
CA ARG A 113 -2.97 -8.16 11.35
C ARG A 113 -3.41 -9.22 10.34
N PRO A 114 -4.21 -8.84 9.33
CA PRO A 114 -4.53 -9.74 8.22
C PRO A 114 -3.29 -10.30 7.51
N SER A 115 -2.25 -9.47 7.35
CA SER A 115 -0.98 -9.88 6.74
C SER A 115 -0.29 -11.04 7.48
N ASP A 116 -0.47 -11.15 8.79
CA ASP A 116 0.11 -12.23 9.58
C ASP A 116 -0.60 -13.56 9.30
N ILE A 117 -1.91 -13.52 9.03
CA ILE A 117 -2.66 -14.71 8.56
C ILE A 117 -2.17 -15.12 7.18
N GLU A 118 -2.06 -14.18 6.24
CA GLU A 118 -1.54 -14.44 4.90
C GLU A 118 -0.11 -15.00 4.95
N GLN A 119 0.72 -14.50 5.86
CA GLN A 119 2.07 -15.02 6.06
C GLN A 119 2.08 -16.43 6.63
N ARG A 120 1.22 -16.76 7.61
CA ARG A 120 1.07 -18.12 8.13
C ARG A 120 0.62 -19.06 7.01
N GLU A 121 -0.51 -18.79 6.40
CA GLU A 121 -1.13 -19.64 5.37
C GLU A 121 -0.29 -19.74 4.09
N GLY A 122 0.45 -18.69 3.75
CA GLY A 122 1.41 -18.69 2.66
C GLY A 122 2.58 -19.68 2.85
N ARG A 123 2.72 -20.30 4.03
CA ARG A 123 3.72 -21.37 4.25
C ARG A 123 3.24 -22.69 3.70
N ILE A 124 1.99 -23.03 3.93
CA ILE A 124 1.41 -24.30 3.44
C ILE A 124 1.01 -24.21 1.97
N LEU A 125 0.54 -23.04 1.50
CA LEU A 125 0.09 -22.80 0.11
C LEU A 125 1.24 -22.54 -0.87
N ARG A 126 2.47 -22.72 -0.48
CA ARG A 126 3.66 -22.39 -1.27
C ARG A 126 3.99 -23.48 -2.29
N GLN A 127 4.58 -23.05 -3.42
CA GLN A 127 5.13 -23.98 -4.41
C GLN A 127 6.17 -24.93 -3.77
N GLY A 128 6.20 -26.18 -4.24
CA GLY A 128 7.06 -27.23 -3.73
C GLY A 128 6.47 -28.02 -2.56
N ASN A 129 5.18 -27.85 -2.25
CA ASN A 129 4.45 -28.77 -1.39
C ASN A 129 4.08 -30.02 -2.21
N GLU A 130 4.42 -31.19 -1.67
CA GLU A 130 4.14 -32.49 -2.32
C GLU A 130 2.69 -32.95 -2.14
N ASN A 131 1.94 -32.32 -1.22
CA ASN A 131 0.53 -32.64 -0.98
C ASN A 131 -0.35 -31.89 -1.99
N SER A 132 -1.20 -32.60 -2.70
CA SER A 132 -2.19 -32.01 -3.63
C SER A 132 -3.33 -31.29 -2.93
N LYS A 133 -3.59 -31.63 -1.67
CA LYS A 133 -4.59 -31.00 -0.79
C LYS A 133 -3.97 -30.75 0.56
N VAL A 134 -4.22 -29.56 1.11
CA VAL A 134 -3.77 -29.12 2.43
C VAL A 134 -4.95 -28.67 3.26
N GLN A 135 -4.80 -28.70 4.57
CA GLN A 135 -5.85 -28.36 5.52
C GLN A 135 -5.40 -27.19 6.41
N ILE A 136 -6.23 -26.17 6.53
CA ILE A 136 -6.01 -25.04 7.42
C ILE A 136 -7.11 -25.00 8.47
N TYR A 137 -6.73 -25.16 9.73
CA TYR A 137 -7.63 -25.17 10.86
C TYR A 137 -7.52 -23.88 11.65
N ARG A 138 -8.63 -23.18 11.81
CA ARG A 138 -8.75 -21.97 12.63
C ARG A 138 -9.65 -22.29 13.82
N TYR A 139 -9.08 -22.29 15.02
CA TYR A 139 -9.78 -22.67 16.24
C TYR A 139 -10.37 -21.46 16.96
N VAL A 140 -11.66 -21.45 17.13
CA VAL A 140 -12.42 -20.37 17.77
C VAL A 140 -13.22 -20.94 18.93
N THR A 141 -13.26 -20.23 20.06
CA THR A 141 -14.19 -20.50 21.14
C THR A 141 -15.36 -19.51 21.03
N GLU A 142 -16.56 -20.05 20.90
CA GLU A 142 -17.78 -19.24 20.81
C GLU A 142 -17.97 -18.37 22.05
N ASN A 143 -18.55 -17.18 21.88
CA ASN A 143 -18.82 -16.22 22.94
C ASN A 143 -17.58 -15.79 23.74
N THR A 144 -16.41 -15.77 23.09
CA THR A 144 -15.16 -15.29 23.67
C THR A 144 -14.54 -14.21 22.80
N PHE A 145 -13.45 -13.65 23.31
CA PHE A 145 -12.64 -12.68 22.59
C PHE A 145 -12.15 -13.18 21.21
N ASP A 146 -12.01 -14.49 21.03
CA ASP A 146 -11.66 -15.07 19.73
C ASP A 146 -12.64 -14.66 18.60
N SER A 147 -13.94 -14.69 18.89
CA SER A 147 -14.97 -14.32 17.90
C SER A 147 -14.86 -12.85 17.50
N TYR A 148 -14.61 -11.97 18.47
CA TYR A 148 -14.37 -10.56 18.23
C TYR A 148 -13.12 -10.32 17.39
N MET A 149 -12.03 -10.99 17.70
CA MET A 149 -10.76 -10.87 16.96
C MET A 149 -10.93 -11.29 15.50
N TRP A 150 -11.63 -12.40 15.22
CA TRP A 150 -11.91 -12.80 13.83
C TRP A 150 -12.74 -11.78 13.08
N GLN A 151 -13.76 -11.20 13.72
CA GLN A 151 -14.58 -10.15 13.11
C GLN A 151 -13.74 -8.91 12.80
N THR A 152 -12.85 -8.52 13.70
CA THR A 152 -11.93 -7.40 13.50
C THR A 152 -10.99 -7.64 12.32
N ILE A 153 -10.39 -8.83 12.23
CA ILE A 153 -9.54 -9.22 11.12
C ILE A 153 -10.31 -9.22 9.79
N GLU A 154 -11.53 -9.74 9.78
CA GLU A 154 -12.38 -9.74 8.58
C GLU A 154 -12.69 -8.32 8.10
N ASN A 155 -13.04 -7.43 9.03
CA ASN A 155 -13.30 -6.02 8.71
C ASN A 155 -12.06 -5.32 8.14
N LYS A 156 -10.89 -5.53 8.75
CA LYS A 156 -9.61 -5.01 8.26
C LYS A 156 -9.29 -5.53 6.85
N GLN A 157 -9.44 -6.83 6.63
CA GLN A 157 -9.20 -7.43 5.31
C GLN A 157 -10.16 -6.90 4.25
N ARG A 158 -11.43 -6.74 4.61
CA ARG A 158 -12.45 -6.14 3.70
C ARG A 158 -12.07 -4.72 3.32
N PHE A 159 -11.62 -3.92 4.28
CA PHE A 159 -11.17 -2.56 4.03
C PHE A 159 -9.92 -2.53 3.13
N ILE A 160 -8.90 -3.33 3.43
CA ILE A 160 -7.69 -3.44 2.60
C ILE A 160 -8.06 -3.81 1.17
N SER A 161 -8.96 -4.79 0.99
CA SER A 161 -9.42 -5.20 -0.34
C SER A 161 -10.15 -4.08 -1.09
N GLN A 162 -10.97 -3.28 -0.39
CA GLN A 162 -11.65 -2.13 -0.99
C GLN A 162 -10.66 -1.06 -1.47
N VAL A 163 -9.66 -0.75 -0.65
CA VAL A 163 -8.61 0.22 -1.01
C VAL A 163 -7.79 -0.27 -2.20
N MET A 164 -7.34 -1.53 -2.17
CA MET A 164 -6.49 -2.12 -3.21
C MET A 164 -7.22 -2.29 -4.55
N THR A 165 -8.53 -2.51 -4.54
CA THR A 165 -9.33 -2.66 -5.77
C THR A 165 -9.91 -1.34 -6.28
N SER A 166 -9.54 -0.21 -5.70
CA SER A 166 -10.07 1.13 -6.03
C SER A 166 -11.59 1.26 -5.93
N LYS A 167 -12.24 0.36 -5.20
CA LYS A 167 -13.69 0.38 -4.92
C LYS A 167 -14.02 1.09 -3.60
N ALA A 168 -13.04 1.77 -3.00
CA ALA A 168 -13.24 2.48 -1.75
C ALA A 168 -14.08 3.74 -1.97
N VAL A 169 -15.16 3.85 -1.23
CA VAL A 169 -16.07 5.01 -1.21
C VAL A 169 -15.51 6.14 -0.34
N SER A 170 -14.57 5.86 0.56
CA SER A 170 -13.97 6.86 1.46
C SER A 170 -12.44 6.80 1.45
N ARG A 171 -11.82 7.98 1.49
CA ARG A 171 -10.35 8.15 1.50
C ARG A 171 -9.70 7.98 2.87
N SER A 172 -10.48 7.88 3.93
CA SER A 172 -9.98 7.69 5.29
C SER A 172 -10.82 6.65 6.02
N CYS A 173 -10.16 5.67 6.60
CA CYS A 173 -10.69 4.79 7.62
C CYS A 173 -9.74 4.90 8.80
N GLU A 174 -10.27 5.15 9.98
CA GLU A 174 -9.45 4.99 11.18
C GLU A 174 -9.09 3.51 11.30
N ASP A 175 -7.80 3.25 11.37
CA ASP A 175 -7.30 1.92 11.70
C ASP A 175 -7.75 1.62 13.14
N ILE A 176 -8.64 0.63 13.27
CA ILE A 176 -9.13 0.18 14.58
C ILE A 176 -8.00 -0.54 15.36
N ASP A 177 -6.76 -0.27 14.99
CA ASP A 177 -5.62 -1.09 15.32
C ASP A 177 -5.14 -0.98 16.76
N GLU A 178 -5.35 0.08 17.46
CA GLU A 178 -4.68 0.21 18.76
C GLU A 178 -5.43 1.04 19.80
N ALA A 179 -6.44 1.76 19.40
CA ALA A 179 -7.19 2.58 20.31
C ALA A 179 -8.23 1.74 21.03
N THR A 180 -7.79 1.11 22.12
CA THR A 180 -8.63 1.02 23.28
C THR A 180 -9.90 0.19 23.14
N LEU A 181 -9.75 -1.10 22.95
CA LEU A 181 -10.66 -1.95 23.70
C LEU A 181 -10.33 -1.74 25.17
N SER A 182 -11.15 -0.97 25.86
CA SER A 182 -10.98 -0.86 27.30
C SER A 182 -11.04 -2.26 27.91
N TYR A 183 -10.30 -2.50 28.97
CA TYR A 183 -10.33 -3.79 29.71
C TYR A 183 -11.76 -4.22 30.02
N ALA A 184 -12.68 -3.26 30.20
CA ALA A 184 -14.10 -3.49 30.43
C ALA A 184 -14.81 -4.07 29.19
N GLU A 185 -14.47 -3.62 27.96
CA GLU A 185 -15.05 -4.13 26.70
C GLU A 185 -14.56 -5.55 26.42
N ILE A 186 -13.27 -5.82 26.63
CA ILE A 186 -12.69 -7.17 26.52
C ILE A 186 -13.40 -8.13 27.48
N LYS A 187 -13.56 -7.72 28.73
CA LYS A 187 -14.24 -8.52 29.77
C LYS A 187 -15.71 -8.76 29.43
N ALA A 188 -16.35 -7.79 28.85
CA ALA A 188 -17.77 -7.85 28.48
C ALA A 188 -18.01 -8.79 27.29
N VAL A 189 -17.15 -8.76 26.27
CA VAL A 189 -17.19 -9.72 25.15
C VAL A 189 -16.87 -11.14 25.66
N ALA A 190 -15.92 -11.28 26.58
CA ALA A 190 -15.57 -12.55 27.19
C ALA A 190 -16.69 -13.16 28.06
N THR A 191 -17.57 -12.33 28.63
CA THR A 191 -18.72 -12.80 29.44
C THR A 191 -19.93 -13.20 28.62
N GLY A 192 -19.89 -13.04 27.28
CA GLY A 192 -20.95 -13.50 26.37
C GLY A 192 -22.28 -12.72 26.46
N ASN A 193 -22.26 -11.49 26.98
CA ASN A 193 -23.48 -10.69 27.10
C ASN A 193 -23.89 -10.14 25.72
N PRO A 194 -25.05 -10.55 25.15
CA PRO A 194 -25.46 -10.15 23.81
C PRO A 194 -25.71 -8.63 23.65
N LEU A 195 -26.12 -7.95 24.74
CA LEU A 195 -26.38 -6.50 24.73
C LEU A 195 -25.09 -5.67 24.52
N ILE A 196 -23.97 -6.20 24.93
CA ILE A 196 -22.67 -5.52 24.75
C ILE A 196 -22.21 -5.64 23.32
N ARG A 197 -22.44 -6.80 22.69
CA ARG A 197 -22.20 -6.99 21.28
C ARG A 197 -23.05 -6.04 20.42
N GLU A 198 -24.34 -5.95 20.73
CA GLU A 198 -25.27 -5.03 20.06
C GLU A 198 -24.83 -3.56 20.23
N LYS A 199 -24.43 -3.17 21.45
CA LYS A 199 -23.87 -1.84 21.70
C LYS A 199 -22.65 -1.56 20.84
N MET A 200 -21.69 -2.49 20.75
CA MET A 200 -20.48 -2.33 19.95
C MET A 200 -20.79 -2.21 18.45
N GLU A 201 -21.75 -2.99 17.94
CA GLU A 201 -22.20 -2.90 16.54
C GLU A 201 -22.79 -1.50 16.26
N VAL A 202 -23.62 -0.99 17.17
CA VAL A 202 -24.21 0.37 17.07
C VAL A 202 -23.14 1.45 17.20
N ASP A 203 -22.20 1.33 18.14
CA ASP A 203 -21.10 2.28 18.31
C ASP A 203 -20.20 2.33 17.06
N ASN A 204 -19.90 1.19 16.44
CA ASN A 204 -19.16 1.11 15.17
C ASN A 204 -19.95 1.78 14.02
N ASP A 205 -21.26 1.58 13.95
CA ASP A 205 -22.09 2.24 12.94
C ASP A 205 -22.14 3.76 13.14
N VAL A 206 -22.23 4.21 14.39
CA VAL A 206 -22.16 5.65 14.74
C VAL A 206 -20.82 6.25 14.32
N GLN A 207 -19.70 5.57 14.60
CA GLN A 207 -18.37 6.04 14.17
C GLN A 207 -18.27 6.10 12.65
N ARG A 208 -18.72 5.05 11.96
CA ARG A 208 -18.75 5.01 10.49
C ARG A 208 -19.58 6.17 9.91
N LEU A 209 -20.75 6.44 10.46
CA LEU A 209 -21.61 7.54 10.02
C LEU A 209 -20.98 8.92 10.29
N LYS A 210 -20.29 9.09 11.43
CA LYS A 210 -19.53 10.32 11.73
C LYS A 210 -18.41 10.55 10.71
N LEU A 211 -17.68 9.52 10.32
CA LEU A 211 -16.63 9.60 9.30
C LEU A 211 -17.20 9.95 7.92
N LEU A 212 -18.30 9.32 7.53
CA LEU A 212 -18.99 9.63 6.27
C LEU A 212 -19.47 11.09 6.26
N LYS A 213 -20.03 11.57 7.37
CA LYS A 213 -20.45 12.97 7.53
C LYS A 213 -19.26 13.92 7.40
N ALA A 214 -18.15 13.64 8.10
CA ALA A 214 -16.95 14.47 8.02
C ALA A 214 -16.37 14.49 6.59
N SER A 215 -16.33 13.36 5.90
CA SER A 215 -15.93 13.28 4.49
C SER A 215 -16.85 14.10 3.58
N TYR A 216 -18.16 13.99 3.76
CA TYR A 216 -19.12 14.79 3.01
C TYR A 216 -18.94 16.29 3.25
N ASP A 217 -18.80 16.70 4.52
CA ASP A 217 -18.59 18.11 4.88
C ASP A 217 -17.27 18.64 4.26
N ASN A 218 -16.20 17.87 4.28
CA ASN A 218 -14.94 18.24 3.64
C ASN A 218 -15.07 18.39 2.11
N GLN A 219 -15.78 17.48 1.45
CA GLN A 219 -16.06 17.60 0.02
C GLN A 219 -16.91 18.83 -0.29
N ARG A 220 -17.94 19.08 0.52
CA ARG A 220 -18.79 20.27 0.38
C ARG A 220 -18.00 21.56 0.53
N TYR A 221 -17.15 21.66 1.55
CA TYR A 221 -16.28 22.83 1.73
C TYR A 221 -15.27 22.97 0.58
N GLY A 222 -14.68 21.89 0.12
CA GLY A 222 -13.76 21.92 -1.03
C GLY A 222 -14.45 22.39 -2.32
N LEU A 223 -15.69 21.97 -2.57
CA LEU A 223 -16.51 22.45 -3.70
C LEU A 223 -16.88 23.93 -3.54
N GLN A 224 -17.23 24.34 -2.32
CA GLN A 224 -17.56 25.73 -2.02
C GLN A 224 -16.34 26.64 -2.22
N ASP A 225 -15.17 26.27 -1.76
CA ASP A 225 -13.92 27.00 -1.99
C ASP A 225 -13.55 27.08 -3.47
N ASN A 226 -13.73 25.98 -4.19
CA ASN A 226 -13.52 26.00 -5.64
C ASN A 226 -14.47 26.97 -6.34
N PHE A 227 -15.75 26.96 -5.96
CA PHE A 227 -16.76 27.85 -6.57
C PHE A 227 -16.59 29.31 -6.18
N MET A 228 -16.32 29.60 -4.91
CA MET A 228 -16.28 30.97 -4.40
C MET A 228 -14.92 31.66 -4.62
N ILE A 229 -13.82 30.92 -4.66
CA ILE A 229 -12.47 31.49 -4.66
C ILE A 229 -11.71 31.08 -5.92
N LYS A 230 -11.55 29.76 -6.15
CA LYS A 230 -10.66 29.24 -7.18
C LYS A 230 -11.14 29.53 -8.59
N TYR A 231 -12.38 29.19 -8.91
CA TYR A 231 -12.91 29.40 -10.25
C TYR A 231 -13.07 30.86 -10.62
N PRO A 232 -13.58 31.78 -9.77
CA PRO A 232 -13.61 33.20 -10.07
C PRO A 232 -12.23 33.77 -10.36
N LYS A 233 -11.19 33.38 -9.61
CA LYS A 233 -9.82 33.79 -9.86
C LYS A 233 -9.29 33.28 -11.19
N LEU A 234 -9.54 31.99 -11.53
CA LEU A 234 -9.15 31.42 -12.82
C LEU A 234 -9.87 32.10 -14.00
N ILE A 235 -11.17 32.37 -13.85
CA ILE A 235 -11.97 33.05 -14.88
C ILE A 235 -11.43 34.46 -15.11
N LYS A 236 -11.13 35.21 -14.03
CA LYS A 236 -10.55 36.56 -14.13
C LYS A 236 -9.23 36.54 -14.88
N THR A 237 -8.31 35.65 -14.47
CA THR A 237 -6.99 35.51 -15.13
C THR A 237 -7.12 35.10 -16.61
N ALA A 238 -8.02 34.17 -16.93
CA ALA A 238 -8.27 33.75 -18.29
C ALA A 238 -8.89 34.87 -19.16
N THR A 239 -9.80 35.67 -18.57
CA THR A 239 -10.42 36.81 -19.23
C THR A 239 -9.40 37.91 -19.53
N GLU A 240 -8.53 38.22 -18.57
CA GLU A 240 -7.43 39.18 -18.74
C GLU A 240 -6.46 38.70 -19.84
N LYS A 241 -6.08 37.43 -19.81
CA LYS A 241 -5.23 36.83 -20.85
C LYS A 241 -5.88 36.89 -22.22
N LEU A 242 -7.17 36.59 -22.34
CA LEU A 242 -7.91 36.68 -23.59
C LEU A 242 -7.95 38.13 -24.13
N ALA A 243 -8.17 39.13 -23.28
CA ALA A 243 -8.14 40.52 -23.65
C ALA A 243 -6.75 40.94 -24.20
N ASN A 244 -5.67 40.54 -23.49
CA ASN A 244 -4.30 40.81 -23.93
C ASN A 244 -3.98 40.17 -25.27
N VAL A 245 -4.36 38.88 -25.48
CA VAL A 245 -4.18 38.21 -26.78
C VAL A 245 -4.93 38.92 -27.92
N ARG A 246 -6.17 39.39 -27.67
CA ARG A 246 -6.94 40.16 -28.66
C ARG A 246 -6.28 41.46 -29.04
N GLU A 247 -5.64 42.15 -28.10
CA GLU A 247 -4.89 43.38 -28.37
C GLU A 247 -3.60 43.06 -29.15
N ASP A 248 -2.89 41.98 -28.77
CA ASP A 248 -1.71 41.54 -29.52
C ASP A 248 -2.04 41.15 -30.97
N ILE A 249 -3.19 40.49 -31.24
CA ILE A 249 -3.68 40.19 -32.59
C ILE A 249 -3.90 41.49 -33.38
N LYS A 250 -4.56 42.48 -32.77
CA LYS A 250 -4.79 43.77 -33.45
C LYS A 250 -3.46 44.49 -33.77
N ALA A 251 -2.50 44.47 -32.85
CA ALA A 251 -1.18 45.04 -33.05
C ALA A 251 -0.44 44.35 -34.20
N ARG A 252 -0.46 43.00 -34.21
CA ARG A 252 0.11 42.18 -35.30
C ARG A 252 -0.53 42.51 -36.67
N ASP A 253 -1.87 42.52 -36.71
CA ASP A 253 -2.60 42.72 -37.95
C ASP A 253 -2.34 44.14 -38.52
N LYS A 254 -2.24 45.15 -37.67
CA LYS A 254 -1.85 46.49 -38.06
C LYS A 254 -0.42 46.52 -38.66
N GLU A 255 0.54 45.90 -37.97
CA GLU A 255 1.93 45.82 -38.42
C GLU A 255 2.05 45.09 -39.77
N LEU A 256 1.29 44.02 -40.00
CA LEU A 256 1.26 43.29 -41.27
C LEU A 256 0.65 44.10 -42.41
N ILE A 257 -0.28 45.01 -42.12
CA ILE A 257 -0.84 45.94 -43.12
C ILE A 257 0.19 47.03 -43.47
N ASP A 258 0.84 47.58 -42.44
CA ASP A 258 1.81 48.66 -42.62
C ASP A 258 3.15 48.15 -43.23
N ASN A 259 3.56 46.91 -42.89
CA ASN A 259 4.78 46.26 -43.34
C ASN A 259 4.51 44.81 -43.78
N PRO A 260 4.00 44.58 -44.99
CA PRO A 260 3.57 43.25 -45.46
C PRO A 260 4.73 42.27 -45.73
N ASP A 261 5.93 42.80 -46.00
CA ASP A 261 7.08 41.97 -46.30
C ASP A 261 7.74 41.40 -45.03
N PHE A 262 8.37 40.24 -45.18
CA PHE A 262 9.11 39.64 -44.06
C PHE A 262 10.25 40.55 -43.64
N ALA A 263 10.27 40.92 -42.36
CA ALA A 263 11.35 41.65 -41.74
C ALA A 263 11.54 41.20 -40.27
N ILE A 264 12.74 40.78 -39.95
CA ILE A 264 13.12 40.43 -38.58
C ILE A 264 14.33 41.26 -38.17
N THR A 265 14.25 41.92 -37.02
CA THR A 265 15.37 42.70 -36.49
C THR A 265 16.06 41.87 -35.40
N ILE A 266 17.37 41.63 -35.53
CA ILE A 266 18.18 40.91 -34.54
C ILE A 266 19.37 41.80 -34.21
N GLY A 267 19.53 42.15 -32.93
CA GLY A 267 20.46 43.20 -32.51
C GLY A 267 20.13 44.54 -33.14
N ASN A 268 21.03 45.08 -33.93
CA ASN A 268 20.89 46.39 -34.63
C ASN A 268 20.64 46.24 -36.12
N ALA A 269 20.51 45.04 -36.68
CA ALA A 269 20.33 44.80 -38.08
C ALA A 269 18.95 44.22 -38.40
N THR A 270 18.36 44.62 -39.54
CA THR A 270 17.10 44.09 -40.03
C THR A 270 17.35 43.20 -41.23
N TYR A 271 16.78 42.00 -41.23
CA TYR A 271 16.90 41.00 -42.29
C TYR A 271 15.55 40.81 -42.95
N THR A 272 15.52 40.89 -44.28
CA THR A 272 14.32 40.73 -45.13
C THR A 272 14.22 39.34 -45.73
N GLU A 273 15.34 38.60 -45.76
CA GLU A 273 15.35 37.22 -46.21
C GLU A 273 15.23 36.25 -45.03
N ARG A 274 14.34 35.25 -45.13
CA ARG A 274 14.07 34.30 -44.06
C ARG A 274 15.27 33.42 -43.69
N VAL A 275 16.10 33.07 -44.67
CA VAL A 275 17.28 32.24 -44.48
C VAL A 275 18.34 33.00 -43.71
N ASP A 276 18.57 34.26 -44.07
CA ASP A 276 19.57 35.11 -43.38
C ASP A 276 19.13 35.41 -41.95
N GLY A 277 17.85 35.78 -41.78
CA GLY A 277 17.28 36.00 -40.47
C GLY A 277 17.36 34.74 -39.58
N GLY A 278 17.10 33.57 -40.13
CA GLY A 278 17.21 32.28 -39.43
C GLY A 278 18.64 31.95 -38.99
N THR A 279 19.60 32.20 -39.85
CA THR A 279 21.04 31.94 -39.55
C THR A 279 21.52 32.83 -38.39
N VAL A 280 21.22 34.11 -38.43
CA VAL A 280 21.61 35.05 -37.38
C VAL A 280 20.85 34.76 -36.08
N MET A 281 19.63 34.28 -36.17
CA MET A 281 18.86 33.82 -35.02
C MET A 281 19.55 32.64 -34.32
N LEU A 282 20.01 31.64 -35.08
CA LEU A 282 20.76 30.48 -34.55
C LEU A 282 22.08 30.92 -33.87
N GLU A 283 22.76 31.91 -34.46
CA GLU A 283 23.96 32.50 -33.84
C GLU A 283 23.62 33.20 -32.50
N ALA A 284 22.52 33.94 -32.47
CA ALA A 284 22.05 34.60 -31.23
C ALA A 284 21.72 33.56 -30.15
N ILE A 285 21.05 32.44 -30.52
CA ILE A 285 20.71 31.35 -29.63
C ILE A 285 22.00 30.70 -29.02
N SER A 286 23.03 30.53 -29.87
CA SER A 286 24.29 29.93 -29.43
C SER A 286 24.99 30.74 -28.33
N LYS A 287 24.77 32.04 -28.29
CA LYS A 287 25.35 32.99 -27.30
C LYS A 287 24.52 33.10 -26.04
N CYS A 288 23.27 32.56 -26.01
CA CYS A 288 22.41 32.62 -24.84
C CYS A 288 22.84 31.60 -23.78
N LYS A 289 22.79 32.02 -22.52
CA LYS A 289 23.03 31.13 -21.39
C LYS A 289 21.82 30.22 -21.13
N THR A 290 22.12 28.99 -20.75
CA THR A 290 21.10 28.00 -20.38
C THR A 290 20.34 28.44 -19.14
N GLY A 291 19.00 28.40 -19.19
CA GLY A 291 18.12 28.80 -18.10
C GLY A 291 17.75 30.30 -18.09
N GLU A 292 18.27 31.09 -19.00
CA GLU A 292 17.96 32.53 -19.10
C GLU A 292 17.13 32.81 -20.38
N THR A 293 16.20 33.77 -20.27
CA THR A 293 15.48 34.33 -21.42
C THR A 293 16.16 35.64 -21.85
N THR A 294 16.72 35.67 -23.05
CA THR A 294 17.52 36.79 -23.52
C THR A 294 16.78 37.53 -24.67
N PRO A 295 16.58 38.87 -24.60
CA PRO A 295 16.04 39.63 -25.70
C PRO A 295 17.08 39.70 -26.82
N VAL A 296 16.65 39.36 -28.06
CA VAL A 296 17.53 39.32 -29.23
C VAL A 296 17.12 40.28 -30.30
N GLY A 297 15.86 40.78 -30.32
CA GLY A 297 15.42 41.70 -31.34
C GLY A 297 13.91 41.95 -31.36
N LYS A 298 13.35 42.17 -32.58
CA LYS A 298 11.92 42.42 -32.78
C LYS A 298 11.42 41.65 -34.01
N PHE A 299 10.17 41.20 -33.95
CA PHE A 299 9.49 40.58 -35.06
C PHE A 299 8.00 40.97 -35.13
N HIS A 300 7.55 41.54 -36.22
CA HIS A 300 6.18 42.05 -36.43
C HIS A 300 5.65 42.89 -35.24
N GLY A 301 6.45 43.83 -34.76
CA GLY A 301 6.08 44.72 -33.65
C GLY A 301 6.24 44.12 -32.24
N PHE A 302 6.54 42.84 -32.15
CA PHE A 302 6.78 42.16 -30.85
C PHE A 302 8.25 42.11 -30.52
N GLU A 303 8.55 42.13 -29.21
CA GLU A 303 9.89 41.84 -28.72
C GLU A 303 10.21 40.37 -28.93
N LEU A 304 11.36 40.08 -29.53
CA LEU A 304 11.84 38.74 -29.82
C LEU A 304 12.87 38.32 -28.75
N LEU A 305 12.58 37.24 -28.04
CA LEU A 305 13.46 36.68 -27.03
C LEU A 305 13.78 35.22 -27.39
N VAL A 306 14.88 34.77 -26.85
CA VAL A 306 15.30 33.35 -26.92
C VAL A 306 15.46 32.80 -25.53
N GLU A 307 14.97 31.61 -25.31
CA GLU A 307 15.12 30.85 -24.08
C GLU A 307 15.74 29.49 -24.37
N LYS A 308 16.79 29.16 -23.66
CA LYS A 308 17.45 27.85 -23.72
C LYS A 308 17.24 27.12 -22.40
N ASN A 309 16.57 25.98 -22.44
CA ASN A 309 16.32 25.19 -21.23
C ASN A 309 17.50 24.26 -20.89
N PHE A 310 17.45 23.64 -19.71
CA PHE A 310 18.49 22.71 -19.23
C PHE A 310 18.55 21.40 -20.03
N LEU A 311 17.51 21.07 -20.83
CA LEU A 311 17.47 19.91 -21.72
C LEU A 311 18.00 20.22 -23.12
N SER A 312 18.65 21.37 -23.31
CA SER A 312 19.18 21.87 -24.59
C SER A 312 18.08 22.12 -25.65
N ILE A 313 16.83 22.26 -25.23
CA ILE A 313 15.74 22.67 -26.14
C ILE A 313 15.72 24.20 -26.18
N ASN A 314 15.72 24.74 -27.39
CA ASN A 314 15.68 26.17 -27.64
C ASN A 314 14.24 26.62 -27.95
N TYR A 315 13.87 27.76 -27.41
CA TYR A 315 12.58 28.36 -27.66
C TYR A 315 12.71 29.78 -28.17
N MET A 316 11.90 30.13 -29.18
CA MET A 316 11.62 31.49 -29.55
C MET A 316 10.42 31.99 -28.76
N VAL A 317 10.54 33.14 -28.15
CA VAL A 317 9.45 33.77 -27.42
C VAL A 317 9.18 35.14 -28.00
N LEU A 318 7.93 35.39 -28.46
CA LEU A 318 7.45 36.69 -28.84
C LEU A 318 6.69 37.29 -27.66
N ARG A 319 7.10 38.46 -27.23
CA ARG A 319 6.49 39.17 -26.11
C ARG A 319 5.76 40.42 -26.61
N GLY A 320 4.43 40.34 -26.52
CA GLY A 320 3.52 41.48 -26.62
C GLY A 320 2.98 41.80 -25.21
N LYS A 321 1.66 41.94 -25.09
CA LYS A 321 0.98 41.94 -23.79
C LYS A 321 0.90 40.54 -23.21
N THR A 322 1.06 39.53 -24.06
CA THR A 322 1.17 38.11 -23.72
C THR A 322 2.47 37.56 -24.34
N GLU A 323 3.01 36.49 -23.74
CA GLU A 323 4.16 35.79 -24.29
C GLU A 323 3.69 34.58 -25.13
N TYR A 324 4.26 34.44 -26.30
CA TYR A 324 4.00 33.35 -27.27
C TYR A 324 5.30 32.57 -27.45
N LYS A 325 5.29 31.29 -27.05
CA LYS A 325 6.48 30.45 -27.07
C LYS A 325 6.37 29.37 -28.13
N ALA A 326 7.38 29.24 -28.95
CA ALA A 326 7.51 28.20 -29.95
C ALA A 326 8.86 27.48 -29.76
N GLU A 327 8.86 26.16 -29.91
CA GLU A 327 10.08 25.36 -29.91
C GLU A 327 10.80 25.55 -31.28
N LEU A 328 12.10 25.74 -31.22
CA LEU A 328 12.98 25.78 -32.36
C LEU A 328 13.57 24.39 -32.55
N SER A 329 13.09 23.69 -33.56
CA SER A 329 13.59 22.36 -33.98
C SER A 329 14.85 22.47 -34.84
#